data_33fccddd9a83a278b654eea854c78200
#
_entry.id   33fccddd9a83a278b654eea854c78200
#
_cell.length_a   1.000
_cell.length_b   1.000
_cell.length_c   1.000
_cell.angle_alpha   90.00
_cell.angle_beta   90.00
_cell.angle_gamma   90.00
#
_symmetry.space_group_name_H-M   'P 1'
#
loop_
_entity.id
_entity.type
_entity.pdbx_description
1 polymer ?
#
loop_
_entity_poly.entity_id
_entity_poly.type
_entity_poly.pdbx_seq_one_letter_code
_entity_poly.pdbx_strand_id
1 'polypeptide(L)'
;MRNAECGTRNRRASVVLRDPTLLFRVPTSAFRVCLFLAACTPVTTRPDFLPDPRAARLVLDAPPARVTPEIAALVTAESLQVERMNVLDGYVETAWYDTQSRRSFRGTGDVPDLAATVKIRCWADPYVPGQTHLTVETVSRPRYDPSRTERDLEVVVPKTHAGHTIADSLVAALKKRFGTPNSAPTAP
;
A
#
# COMPACT_ATOMS: atom_id res chain seq x y z
N MET A 1 50.35 6.94 31.69
CA MET A 1 50.88 6.60 33.03
C MET A 1 49.77 6.54 34.02
N ARG A 2 49.69 5.48 34.76
CA ARG A 2 48.93 5.09 35.93
C ARG A 2 47.70 4.19 35.63
N ASN A 3 48.00 2.91 35.79
CA ASN A 3 47.09 1.80 36.01
C ASN A 3 46.44 1.94 37.40
N ALA A 4 45.19 1.54 37.49
CA ALA A 4 44.58 1.20 38.78
C ALA A 4 43.80 -0.11 38.62
N GLU A 5 44.44 -1.18 39.05
CA GLU A 5 43.83 -2.46 39.37
C GLU A 5 43.03 -2.34 40.67
N CYS A 6 41.86 -2.94 40.73
CA CYS A 6 41.17 -3.23 41.98
C CYS A 6 40.22 -4.41 41.72
N GLY A 7 40.57 -5.66 42.03
CA GLY A 7 40.44 -6.20 43.36
C GLY A 7 39.21 -7.07 43.42
N THR A 8 39.34 -8.35 42.95
CA THR A 8 38.37 -9.45 43.12
C THR A 8 38.16 -9.75 44.59
N ARG A 9 36.90 -9.71 45.05
CA ARG A 9 36.49 -10.28 46.35
C ARG A 9 35.37 -11.31 46.14
N ASN A 10 35.83 -12.54 46.06
CA ASN A 10 35.06 -13.78 46.03
C ASN A 10 34.35 -13.96 47.40
N ARG A 11 33.05 -13.84 47.47
CA ARG A 11 32.23 -14.32 48.61
C ARG A 11 31.35 -15.45 48.16
N ARG A 12 31.75 -16.67 48.47
CA ARG A 12 30.89 -17.84 48.40
C ARG A 12 29.79 -17.70 49.47
N ALA A 13 28.59 -17.51 49.01
CA ALA A 13 27.39 -17.68 49.81
C ALA A 13 26.73 -18.99 49.37
N SER A 14 26.83 -19.97 50.20
CA SER A 14 26.11 -21.24 50.07
C SER A 14 24.62 -20.98 50.34
N VAL A 15 23.82 -21.00 49.30
CA VAL A 15 22.35 -20.96 49.44
C VAL A 15 21.82 -22.36 49.33
N VAL A 16 21.29 -22.82 50.45
CA VAL A 16 20.58 -24.07 50.62
C VAL A 16 19.37 -24.09 49.70
N LEU A 17 19.36 -25.00 48.75
CA LEU A 17 18.22 -25.33 47.93
C LEU A 17 17.11 -25.92 48.81
N ARG A 18 16.06 -25.15 49.05
CA ARG A 18 14.76 -25.67 49.44
C ARG A 18 13.95 -25.85 48.17
N ASP A 19 13.74 -27.10 47.77
CA ASP A 19 12.75 -27.49 46.77
C ASP A 19 11.34 -27.05 47.20
N PRO A 20 10.65 -26.31 46.36
CA PRO A 20 9.22 -26.40 46.27
C PRO A 20 8.84 -26.98 44.92
N THR A 21 8.68 -28.29 44.85
CA THR A 21 7.98 -28.95 43.74
C THR A 21 6.52 -28.53 43.71
N LEU A 22 6.26 -27.31 43.29
CA LEU A 22 4.95 -26.93 42.77
C LEU A 22 4.98 -27.07 41.26
N LEU A 23 4.68 -28.31 40.85
CA LEU A 23 4.38 -28.67 39.46
C LEU A 23 3.12 -27.91 39.01
N PHE A 24 3.32 -26.68 38.53
CA PHE A 24 2.34 -26.07 37.65
C PHE A 24 2.40 -26.80 36.31
N ARG A 25 1.62 -27.87 36.19
CA ARG A 25 1.30 -28.50 34.91
C ARG A 25 0.45 -27.49 34.09
N VAL A 26 1.08 -26.55 33.43
CA VAL A 26 0.43 -25.78 32.38
C VAL A 26 0.17 -26.78 31.25
N PRO A 27 -1.09 -27.02 30.87
CA PRO A 27 -1.37 -27.94 29.77
C PRO A 27 -0.75 -27.36 28.48
N THR A 28 0.29 -28.03 28.00
CA THR A 28 1.07 -27.67 26.81
C THR A 28 0.23 -27.50 25.55
N SER A 29 -1.00 -28.00 25.53
CA SER A 29 -1.97 -27.83 24.46
C SER A 29 -2.55 -26.41 24.38
N ALA A 30 -2.79 -25.73 25.51
CA ALA A 30 -3.33 -24.37 25.52
C ALA A 30 -2.33 -23.35 24.97
N PHE A 31 -1.04 -23.53 25.24
CA PHE A 31 0.02 -22.63 24.75
C PHE A 31 0.24 -22.77 23.23
N ARG A 32 0.07 -23.97 22.68
CA ARG A 32 0.15 -24.20 21.23
C ARG A 32 -1.00 -23.55 20.46
N VAL A 33 -2.20 -23.58 20.99
CA VAL A 33 -3.38 -22.95 20.35
C VAL A 33 -3.26 -21.42 20.34
N CYS A 34 -2.74 -20.81 21.41
CA CYS A 34 -2.52 -19.35 21.42
C CYS A 34 -1.43 -18.89 20.46
N LEU A 35 -0.40 -19.71 20.20
CA LEU A 35 0.66 -19.36 19.25
C LEU A 35 0.16 -19.36 17.78
N PHE A 36 -0.79 -20.22 17.44
CA PHE A 36 -1.37 -20.29 16.10
C PHE A 36 -2.37 -19.15 15.82
N LEU A 37 -3.01 -18.60 16.82
CA LEU A 37 -3.95 -17.48 16.66
C LEU A 37 -3.25 -16.11 16.50
N ALA A 38 -2.00 -15.99 16.96
CA ALA A 38 -1.22 -14.76 16.83
C ALA A 38 -0.53 -14.61 15.46
N ALA A 39 -0.54 -15.64 14.59
CA ALA A 39 0.28 -15.68 13.38
C ALA A 39 -0.43 -15.18 12.11
N CYS A 40 -1.68 -14.75 12.17
CA CYS A 40 -2.45 -14.35 10.98
C CYS A 40 -3.11 -12.98 11.13
N THR A 41 -2.34 -11.93 11.37
CA THR A 41 -2.76 -10.60 10.95
C THR A 41 -2.33 -10.42 9.50
N PRO A 42 -3.25 -10.40 8.53
CA PRO A 42 -2.87 -10.10 7.15
C PRO A 42 -2.27 -8.68 7.13
N VAL A 43 -1.00 -8.58 6.77
CA VAL A 43 -0.37 -7.27 6.54
C VAL A 43 -0.92 -6.75 5.22
N THR A 44 -2.00 -5.97 5.30
CA THR A 44 -2.50 -5.26 4.14
C THR A 44 -1.63 -4.04 3.86
N THR A 45 -1.25 -3.83 2.61
CA THR A 45 -0.60 -2.60 2.14
C THR A 45 -1.62 -1.62 1.55
N ARG A 46 -2.87 -2.05 1.47
CA ARG A 46 -3.98 -1.21 1.02
C ARG A 46 -4.27 -0.16 2.09
N PRO A 47 -4.40 1.11 1.71
CA PRO A 47 -4.77 2.16 2.65
C PRO A 47 -6.19 1.95 3.18
N ASP A 48 -6.44 2.38 4.40
CA ASP A 48 -7.72 2.28 5.12
C ASP A 48 -8.75 3.36 4.70
N PHE A 49 -8.33 4.34 3.90
CA PHE A 49 -9.23 5.37 3.39
C PHE A 49 -9.92 4.94 2.07
N LEU A 50 -11.11 5.50 1.85
CA LEU A 50 -11.86 5.29 0.62
C LEU A 50 -11.38 6.22 -0.49
N PRO A 51 -11.43 5.76 -1.77
CA PRO A 51 -11.18 6.62 -2.92
C PRO A 51 -12.20 7.76 -3.01
N ASP A 52 -11.80 8.88 -3.60
CA ASP A 52 -12.68 10.02 -3.82
C ASP A 52 -13.90 9.61 -4.68
N PRO A 53 -15.10 10.09 -4.37
CA PRO A 53 -16.29 9.80 -5.17
C PRO A 53 -16.16 10.18 -6.67
N ARG A 54 -15.28 11.14 -6.99
CA ARG A 54 -14.99 11.58 -8.36
C ARG A 54 -14.00 10.71 -9.10
N ALA A 55 -13.39 9.73 -8.43
CA ALA A 55 -12.46 8.78 -9.06
C ALA A 55 -13.15 8.02 -10.20
N ALA A 56 -12.40 7.71 -11.25
CA ALA A 56 -12.90 6.92 -12.37
C ALA A 56 -13.24 5.51 -11.94
N ARG A 57 -14.41 4.99 -12.35
CA ARG A 57 -14.88 3.65 -12.01
C ARG A 57 -15.28 2.88 -13.25
N LEU A 58 -14.93 1.61 -13.29
CA LEU A 58 -15.28 0.72 -14.38
C LEU A 58 -15.36 -0.73 -13.90
N VAL A 59 -16.12 -1.54 -14.64
CA VAL A 59 -16.18 -2.98 -14.44
C VAL A 59 -15.33 -3.65 -15.53
N LEU A 60 -14.50 -4.61 -15.12
CA LEU A 60 -13.62 -5.38 -15.98
C LEU A 60 -13.98 -6.87 -15.91
N ASP A 61 -13.94 -7.55 -17.03
CA ASP A 61 -14.29 -8.97 -17.17
C ASP A 61 -13.06 -9.88 -16.91
N ALA A 62 -12.47 -9.68 -15.75
CA ALA A 62 -11.34 -10.47 -15.25
C ALA A 62 -11.29 -10.34 -13.72
N PRO A 63 -10.81 -11.39 -13.01
CA PRO A 63 -10.68 -11.35 -11.56
C PRO A 63 -9.57 -10.38 -11.13
N PRO A 64 -9.63 -9.80 -9.90
CA PRO A 64 -8.63 -8.85 -9.38
C PRO A 64 -7.19 -9.34 -9.45
N ALA A 65 -6.96 -10.63 -9.22
CA ALA A 65 -5.64 -11.24 -9.30
C ALA A 65 -4.99 -11.16 -10.70
N ARG A 66 -5.80 -11.03 -11.78
CA ARG A 66 -5.30 -10.79 -13.13
C ARG A 66 -5.21 -9.31 -13.47
N VAL A 67 -6.12 -8.50 -12.96
CA VAL A 67 -6.19 -7.07 -13.24
C VAL A 67 -5.04 -6.31 -12.54
N THR A 68 -4.76 -6.62 -11.28
CA THR A 68 -3.78 -5.90 -10.46
C THR A 68 -2.36 -5.90 -11.05
N PRO A 69 -1.75 -7.05 -11.43
CA PRO A 69 -0.43 -7.05 -12.06
C PRO A 69 -0.42 -6.34 -13.41
N GLU A 70 -1.54 -6.37 -14.15
CA GLU A 70 -1.65 -5.66 -15.42
C GLU A 70 -1.67 -4.14 -15.25
N ILE A 71 -2.35 -3.63 -14.23
CA ILE A 71 -2.29 -2.21 -13.86
C ILE A 71 -0.83 -1.81 -13.62
N ALA A 72 -0.11 -2.59 -12.81
CA ALA A 72 1.29 -2.32 -12.51
C ALA A 72 2.18 -2.32 -13.78
N ALA A 73 1.94 -3.25 -14.71
CA ALA A 73 2.66 -3.30 -15.98
C ALA A 73 2.36 -2.07 -16.86
N LEU A 74 1.09 -1.66 -16.96
CA LEU A 74 0.68 -0.50 -17.75
C LEU A 74 1.23 0.81 -17.20
N VAL A 75 1.16 1.05 -15.89
CA VAL A 75 1.73 2.27 -15.30
C VAL A 75 3.25 2.31 -15.46
N THR A 76 3.92 1.16 -15.38
CA THR A 76 5.37 1.07 -15.62
C THR A 76 5.72 1.37 -17.11
N ALA A 77 4.91 0.92 -18.04
CA ALA A 77 5.08 1.23 -19.47
C ALA A 77 4.97 2.74 -19.76
N GLU A 78 4.16 3.46 -18.98
CA GLU A 78 4.05 4.94 -19.03
C GLU A 78 5.16 5.65 -18.23
N SER A 79 6.20 4.93 -17.80
CA SER A 79 7.34 5.45 -17.02
C SER A 79 6.99 5.85 -15.58
N LEU A 80 5.83 5.49 -15.06
CA LEU A 80 5.51 5.65 -13.65
C LEU A 80 6.10 4.49 -12.85
N GLN A 81 6.73 4.81 -11.72
CA GLN A 81 7.21 3.78 -10.80
C GLN A 81 6.09 3.32 -9.89
N VAL A 82 5.94 2.01 -9.75
CA VAL A 82 5.04 1.42 -8.74
C VAL A 82 5.72 1.55 -7.38
N GLU A 83 5.04 2.22 -6.44
CA GLU A 83 5.48 2.37 -5.05
C GLU A 83 4.95 1.23 -4.17
N ARG A 84 3.68 0.88 -4.35
CA ARG A 84 3.02 -0.22 -3.63
C ARG A 84 2.20 -1.05 -4.58
N MET A 85 2.26 -2.35 -4.41
CA MET A 85 1.38 -3.30 -5.09
C MET A 85 1.07 -4.46 -4.17
N ASN A 86 -0.21 -4.79 -4.07
CA ASN A 86 -0.67 -5.99 -3.39
C ASN A 86 -1.75 -6.67 -4.24
N VAL A 87 -1.40 -7.83 -4.79
CA VAL A 87 -2.31 -8.59 -5.65
C VAL A 87 -3.47 -9.19 -4.87
N LEU A 88 -3.25 -9.55 -3.59
CA LEU A 88 -4.29 -10.14 -2.74
C LEU A 88 -5.34 -9.10 -2.35
N ASP A 89 -4.92 -7.88 -2.08
CA ASP A 89 -5.79 -6.76 -1.71
C ASP A 89 -6.29 -5.98 -2.93
N GLY A 90 -5.84 -6.34 -4.13
CA GLY A 90 -6.21 -5.65 -5.37
C GLY A 90 -5.78 -4.19 -5.41
N TYR A 91 -4.61 -3.84 -4.88
CA TYR A 91 -4.17 -2.45 -4.76
C TYR A 91 -2.87 -2.17 -5.51
N VAL A 92 -2.84 -1.04 -6.24
CA VAL A 92 -1.64 -0.50 -6.88
C VAL A 92 -1.56 1.00 -6.62
N GLU A 93 -0.40 1.48 -6.20
CA GLU A 93 -0.09 2.90 -6.00
C GLU A 93 1.24 3.24 -6.68
N THR A 94 1.26 4.35 -7.41
CA THR A 94 2.50 4.85 -8.03
C THR A 94 3.24 5.77 -7.06
N ALA A 95 4.55 5.90 -7.24
CA ALA A 95 5.30 7.02 -6.68
C ALA A 95 4.76 8.34 -7.26
N TRP A 96 5.09 9.48 -6.62
CA TRP A 96 4.83 10.78 -7.19
C TRP A 96 5.53 10.92 -8.54
N TYR A 97 4.82 11.38 -9.55
CA TYR A 97 5.28 11.50 -10.93
C TYR A 97 5.07 12.93 -11.42
N ASP A 98 6.14 13.55 -11.87
CA ASP A 98 6.07 14.87 -12.52
C ASP A 98 5.73 14.68 -14.00
N THR A 99 4.61 15.25 -14.41
CA THR A 99 4.09 15.15 -15.77
C THR A 99 4.88 15.98 -16.78
N GLN A 100 5.64 16.99 -16.32
CA GLN A 100 6.48 17.85 -17.18
C GLN A 100 7.84 17.19 -17.44
N SER A 101 8.57 16.84 -16.38
CA SER A 101 9.88 16.20 -16.50
C SER A 101 9.79 14.71 -16.85
N ARG A 102 8.61 14.10 -16.75
CA ARG A 102 8.34 12.67 -16.98
C ARG A 102 9.18 11.77 -16.07
N ARG A 103 9.33 12.15 -14.83
CA ARG A 103 10.13 11.44 -13.80
C ARG A 103 9.31 11.10 -12.59
N SER A 104 9.53 9.91 -12.05
CA SER A 104 9.00 9.52 -10.76
C SER A 104 9.97 9.92 -9.64
N PHE A 105 9.44 10.38 -8.52
CA PHE A 105 10.19 10.78 -7.34
C PHE A 105 9.96 9.80 -6.20
N ARG A 106 11.05 9.38 -5.57
CA ARG A 106 11.05 8.65 -4.30
C ARG A 106 11.84 9.44 -3.29
N GLY A 107 11.17 10.01 -2.29
CA GLY A 107 11.83 10.66 -1.16
C GLY A 107 12.00 12.17 -1.30
N THR A 108 12.80 12.75 -0.39
CA THR A 108 12.85 14.18 -0.04
C THR A 108 13.95 14.98 -0.77
N GLY A 109 14.62 14.41 -1.78
CA GLY A 109 15.82 15.01 -2.35
C GLY A 109 15.55 16.16 -3.34
N ASP A 110 14.63 15.97 -4.26
CA ASP A 110 14.22 17.00 -5.22
C ASP A 110 12.82 17.47 -4.88
N VAL A 111 12.62 18.79 -4.79
CA VAL A 111 11.28 19.37 -4.63
C VAL A 111 10.72 19.58 -6.04
N PRO A 112 9.88 18.63 -6.53
CA PRO A 112 9.28 18.79 -7.84
C PRO A 112 8.28 19.95 -7.83
N ASP A 113 7.92 20.44 -9.02
CA ASP A 113 6.76 21.33 -9.15
C ASP A 113 5.51 20.58 -8.69
N LEU A 114 5.04 20.91 -7.48
CA LEU A 114 3.91 20.21 -6.87
C LEU A 114 2.63 20.30 -7.71
N ALA A 115 2.47 21.36 -8.49
CA ALA A 115 1.31 21.53 -9.37
C ALA A 115 1.35 20.58 -10.59
N ALA A 116 2.54 20.17 -11.01
CA ALA A 116 2.74 19.24 -12.12
C ALA A 116 2.84 17.77 -11.66
N THR A 117 2.94 17.51 -10.35
CA THR A 117 3.08 16.16 -9.83
C THR A 117 1.75 15.48 -9.56
N VAL A 118 1.69 14.19 -9.89
CA VAL A 118 0.52 13.33 -9.67
C VAL A 118 0.91 12.00 -9.06
N LYS A 119 -0.04 11.39 -8.37
CA LYS A 119 0.02 10.01 -7.90
C LYS A 119 -1.25 9.29 -8.35
N ILE A 120 -1.11 8.07 -8.84
CA ILE A 120 -2.23 7.25 -9.28
C ILE A 120 -2.42 6.11 -8.29
N ARG A 121 -3.64 5.91 -7.84
CA ARG A 121 -4.06 4.80 -7.00
C ARG A 121 -5.16 4.02 -7.68
N CYS A 122 -5.05 2.71 -7.62
CA CYS A 122 -6.01 1.80 -8.22
C CYS A 122 -6.49 0.79 -7.17
N TRP A 123 -7.79 0.64 -7.06
CA TRP A 123 -8.45 -0.37 -6.24
C TRP A 123 -9.19 -1.33 -7.16
N ALA A 124 -8.73 -2.57 -7.22
CA ALA A 124 -9.33 -3.65 -7.99
C ALA A 124 -10.11 -4.55 -7.03
N ASP A 125 -11.37 -4.21 -6.81
CA ASP A 125 -12.25 -4.93 -5.90
C ASP A 125 -12.99 -6.06 -6.62
N PRO A 126 -13.20 -7.23 -6.00
CA PRO A 126 -14.06 -8.26 -6.57
C PRO A 126 -15.50 -7.72 -6.67
N TYR A 127 -16.14 -7.91 -7.83
CA TYR A 127 -17.51 -7.45 -8.07
C TYR A 127 -18.47 -8.61 -8.09
N VAL A 128 -18.46 -9.39 -9.17
CA VAL A 128 -19.14 -10.67 -9.28
C VAL A 128 -18.11 -11.74 -9.65
N PRO A 129 -18.43 -13.04 -9.55
CA PRO A 129 -17.45 -14.09 -9.90
C PRO A 129 -16.83 -13.84 -11.28
N GLY A 130 -15.49 -13.71 -11.31
CA GLY A 130 -14.74 -13.46 -12.54
C GLY A 130 -14.61 -12.00 -12.97
N GLN A 131 -15.22 -11.05 -12.26
CA GLN A 131 -15.18 -9.63 -12.60
C GLN A 131 -14.55 -8.77 -11.49
N THR A 132 -14.05 -7.61 -11.89
CA THR A 132 -13.43 -6.60 -11.02
C THR A 132 -14.14 -5.27 -11.17
N HIS A 133 -14.51 -4.67 -10.05
CA HIS A 133 -14.83 -3.25 -9.98
C HIS A 133 -13.52 -2.49 -9.74
N LEU A 134 -13.04 -1.79 -10.76
CA LEU A 134 -11.84 -1.00 -10.68
C LEU A 134 -12.17 0.47 -10.40
N THR A 135 -11.50 1.03 -9.39
CA THR A 135 -11.50 2.47 -9.12
C THR A 135 -10.10 3.02 -9.37
N VAL A 136 -9.99 4.07 -10.18
CA VAL A 136 -8.73 4.76 -10.48
C VAL A 136 -8.82 6.19 -9.98
N GLU A 137 -8.02 6.51 -8.99
CA GLU A 137 -7.90 7.86 -8.41
C GLU A 137 -6.58 8.48 -8.85
N THR A 138 -6.64 9.70 -9.33
CA THR A 138 -5.45 10.51 -9.65
C THR A 138 -5.46 11.75 -8.78
N VAL A 139 -4.44 11.92 -7.99
CA VAL A 139 -4.30 13.02 -7.04
C VAL A 139 -3.05 13.83 -7.32
N SER A 140 -3.11 15.13 -7.01
CA SER A 140 -1.96 16.02 -6.93
C SER A 140 -1.87 16.60 -5.52
N ARG A 141 -0.71 17.17 -5.18
CA ARG A 141 -0.48 17.87 -3.91
C ARG A 141 0.02 19.29 -4.23
N PRO A 142 -0.91 20.24 -4.48
CA PRO A 142 -0.55 21.57 -5.01
C PRO A 142 0.19 22.46 -4.01
N ARG A 143 0.29 22.06 -2.74
CA ARG A 143 1.01 22.80 -1.69
C ARG A 143 1.73 21.84 -0.75
N TYR A 144 2.77 22.34 -0.11
CA TYR A 144 3.48 21.67 0.96
C TYR A 144 3.15 22.34 2.30
N ASP A 145 2.74 21.54 3.28
CA ASP A 145 2.50 21.99 4.66
C ASP A 145 2.97 20.89 5.61
N PRO A 146 4.11 21.09 6.32
CA PRO A 146 4.67 20.07 7.19
C PRO A 146 3.84 19.81 8.46
N SER A 147 2.86 20.67 8.75
CA SER A 147 1.94 20.49 9.90
C SER A 147 0.75 19.56 9.60
N ARG A 148 0.57 19.16 8.34
CA ARG A 148 -0.54 18.32 7.89
C ARG A 148 -0.04 17.02 7.30
N THR A 149 -0.89 16.01 7.33
CA THR A 149 -0.57 14.76 6.67
C THR A 149 -0.55 14.93 5.14
N GLU A 150 0.22 14.12 4.45
CA GLU A 150 0.30 14.15 3.00
C GLU A 150 -1.08 14.01 2.36
N ARG A 151 -1.91 13.12 2.91
CA ARG A 151 -3.27 12.86 2.45
C ARG A 151 -4.19 14.07 2.57
N ASP A 152 -4.06 14.88 3.61
CA ASP A 152 -4.87 16.10 3.80
C ASP A 152 -4.58 17.19 2.77
N LEU A 153 -3.43 17.10 2.11
CA LEU A 153 -2.99 18.05 1.09
C LEU A 153 -3.28 17.56 -0.32
N GLU A 154 -3.70 16.31 -0.46
CA GLU A 154 -4.03 15.72 -1.76
C GLU A 154 -5.38 16.23 -2.27
N VAL A 155 -5.43 16.51 -3.55
CA VAL A 155 -6.65 16.88 -4.26
C VAL A 155 -6.76 16.05 -5.54
N VAL A 156 -7.98 15.61 -5.87
CA VAL A 156 -8.23 14.92 -7.14
C VAL A 156 -7.97 15.89 -8.29
N VAL A 157 -7.16 15.46 -9.24
CA VAL A 157 -6.78 16.30 -10.38
C VAL A 157 -8.00 16.61 -11.28
N PRO A 158 -8.13 17.84 -11.76
CA PRO A 158 -9.18 18.20 -12.71
C PRO A 158 -8.93 17.52 -14.07
N LYS A 159 -9.96 17.38 -14.89
CA LYS A 159 -9.89 16.76 -16.22
C LYS A 159 -8.89 17.45 -17.18
N THR A 160 -8.60 18.70 -16.95
CA THR A 160 -7.64 19.50 -17.73
C THR A 160 -6.19 19.25 -17.36
N HIS A 161 -5.93 18.53 -16.29
CA HIS A 161 -4.58 18.25 -15.80
C HIS A 161 -3.94 17.10 -16.59
N ALA A 162 -2.64 17.20 -16.92
CA ALA A 162 -1.93 16.19 -17.69
C ALA A 162 -1.98 14.79 -17.04
N GLY A 163 -2.00 14.72 -15.69
CA GLY A 163 -2.16 13.47 -14.94
C GLY A 163 -3.49 12.76 -15.19
N HIS A 164 -4.57 13.51 -15.52
CA HIS A 164 -5.85 12.88 -15.89
C HIS A 164 -5.74 12.13 -17.21
N THR A 165 -5.00 12.69 -18.18
CA THR A 165 -4.76 12.02 -19.47
C THR A 165 -4.04 10.68 -19.31
N ILE A 166 -3.08 10.59 -18.36
CA ILE A 166 -2.39 9.33 -18.05
C ILE A 166 -3.38 8.30 -17.47
N ALA A 167 -4.23 8.73 -16.55
CA ALA A 167 -5.25 7.85 -15.97
C ALA A 167 -6.28 7.39 -17.02
N ASP A 168 -6.70 8.29 -17.94
CA ASP A 168 -7.60 7.94 -19.03
C ASP A 168 -6.97 6.92 -19.99
N SER A 169 -5.67 7.07 -20.31
CA SER A 169 -4.92 6.11 -21.11
C SER A 169 -4.87 4.74 -20.45
N LEU A 170 -4.61 4.69 -19.13
CA LEU A 170 -4.64 3.47 -18.34
C LEU A 170 -6.01 2.80 -18.38
N VAL A 171 -7.07 3.58 -18.12
CA VAL A 171 -8.47 3.09 -18.16
C VAL A 171 -8.82 2.57 -19.55
N ALA A 172 -8.45 3.27 -20.61
CA ALA A 172 -8.69 2.84 -21.97
C ALA A 172 -7.95 1.54 -22.33
N ALA A 173 -6.69 1.39 -21.91
CA ALA A 173 -5.91 0.18 -22.11
C ALA A 173 -6.52 -1.02 -21.36
N LEU A 174 -6.95 -0.82 -20.13
CA LEU A 174 -7.60 -1.87 -19.34
C LEU A 174 -8.96 -2.26 -19.92
N LYS A 175 -9.76 -1.31 -20.38
CA LYS A 175 -11.02 -1.57 -21.08
C LYS A 175 -10.79 -2.36 -22.37
N LYS A 176 -9.76 -2.03 -23.13
CA LYS A 176 -9.41 -2.76 -24.36
C LYS A 176 -9.03 -4.21 -24.06
N ARG A 177 -8.38 -4.45 -22.93
CA ARG A 177 -7.85 -5.78 -22.57
C ARG A 177 -8.87 -6.66 -21.83
N PHE A 178 -9.70 -6.07 -20.98
CA PHE A 178 -10.60 -6.76 -20.08
C PHE A 178 -12.05 -6.23 -20.11
N GLY A 179 -12.34 -5.28 -20.97
CA GLY A 179 -13.71 -4.75 -21.09
C GLY A 179 -14.61 -5.72 -21.84
N THR A 180 -15.83 -5.88 -21.34
CA THR A 180 -16.88 -6.54 -22.10
C THR A 180 -17.23 -5.69 -23.33
N PRO A 181 -17.35 -6.29 -24.54
CA PRO A 181 -17.70 -5.52 -25.74
C PRO A 181 -19.08 -4.85 -25.66
N ASN A 182 -19.88 -5.10 -24.61
CA ASN A 182 -21.27 -4.67 -24.49
C ASN A 182 -21.68 -4.02 -23.15
N SER A 183 -20.76 -3.60 -22.30
CA SER A 183 -21.17 -2.86 -21.11
C SER A 183 -21.51 -1.40 -21.47
N ALA A 184 -22.74 -1.18 -21.92
CA ALA A 184 -23.35 0.13 -21.84
C ALA A 184 -23.33 0.59 -20.36
N PRO A 185 -23.05 1.86 -20.05
CA PRO A 185 -23.08 2.35 -18.69
C PRO A 185 -24.51 2.19 -18.15
N THR A 186 -24.69 1.27 -17.20
CA THR A 186 -25.92 1.25 -16.40
C THR A 186 -25.85 2.48 -15.51
N ALA A 187 -26.61 3.50 -15.86
CA ALA A 187 -26.81 4.67 -15.02
C ALA A 187 -27.48 4.25 -13.70
N PRO A 188 -27.13 4.88 -12.58
CA PRO A 188 -27.76 4.67 -11.28
C PRO A 188 -29.22 5.16 -11.24
#